data_e0bf862232606d1c4ceb3479b71c9299
#
_entry.id   e0bf862232606d1c4ceb3479b71c9299
#
_cell.length_a   1.000
_cell.length_b   1.000
_cell.length_c   1.000
_cell.angle_alpha   90.00
_cell.angle_beta   90.00
_cell.angle_gamma   90.00
#
_symmetry.space_group_name_H-M   'P 1'
#
loop_
_entity.id
_entity.type
_entity.pdbx_description
1 polymer ?
#
loop_
_entity_poly.entity_id
_entity_poly.type
_entity_poly.pdbx_seq_one_letter_code
_entity_poly.pdbx_strand_id
1 'polypeptide(L)'
;PKSIYDNVAYGPRIHGLSENKEHLDVIVEESLKRAGLWQEVSDRLQSPGTGLSGGQQQRLCIARAIAVSPEVILMDEPCSALDPIATARIEDLIHELGNDYSIVIVTHSMQQAARVSKRTAYFHLGKLIEVGKTKEIFTRPQHHQTEAYISGKIG
;
A
#
# COMPACT_ATOMS: atom_id res chain seq x y z
N PRO A 1 3.77 -13.05 17.36
CA PRO A 1 2.80 -12.75 16.32
C PRO A 1 1.51 -12.24 16.95
N LYS A 2 0.98 -11.12 16.43
CA LYS A 2 -0.27 -10.51 16.91
C LYS A 2 -1.46 -11.10 16.16
N SER A 3 -2.65 -11.06 16.79
CA SER A 3 -3.91 -11.39 16.13
C SER A 3 -4.20 -10.39 14.99
N ILE A 4 -5.13 -10.71 14.10
CA ILE A 4 -5.63 -9.80 13.06
C ILE A 4 -6.13 -8.51 13.73
N TYR A 5 -6.96 -8.65 14.76
CA TYR A 5 -7.46 -7.52 15.56
C TYR A 5 -6.34 -6.66 16.13
N ASP A 6 -5.38 -7.26 16.85
CA ASP A 6 -4.31 -6.52 17.51
C ASP A 6 -3.32 -5.87 16.54
N ASN A 7 -3.20 -6.38 15.31
CA ASN A 7 -2.43 -5.70 14.28
C ASN A 7 -3.04 -4.35 13.93
N VAL A 8 -4.36 -4.28 13.72
CA VAL A 8 -5.05 -3.04 13.35
C VAL A 8 -5.21 -2.12 14.57
N ALA A 9 -5.58 -2.68 15.72
CA ALA A 9 -5.81 -1.93 16.96
C ALA A 9 -4.54 -1.32 17.56
N TYR A 10 -3.35 -1.75 17.13
CA TYR A 10 -2.09 -1.34 17.74
C TYR A 10 -1.84 0.17 17.66
N GLY A 11 -1.93 0.73 16.47
CA GLY A 11 -1.74 2.16 16.25
C GLY A 11 -2.74 3.01 17.05
N PRO A 12 -4.06 2.80 16.90
CA PRO A 12 -5.06 3.50 17.67
C PRO A 12 -4.86 3.44 19.19
N ARG A 13 -4.44 2.29 19.74
CA ARG A 13 -4.15 2.16 21.18
C ARG A 13 -2.98 3.02 21.64
N ILE A 14 -1.84 2.97 20.94
CA ILE A 14 -0.64 3.70 21.38
C ILE A 14 -0.76 5.21 21.18
N HIS A 15 -1.58 5.65 20.24
CA HIS A 15 -1.83 7.07 19.97
C HIS A 15 -3.06 7.62 20.70
N GLY A 16 -3.77 6.80 21.51
CA GLY A 16 -4.94 7.23 22.26
C GLY A 16 -6.10 7.69 21.39
N LEU A 17 -6.27 7.07 20.19
CA LEU A 17 -7.31 7.46 19.22
C LEU A 17 -8.68 6.84 19.51
N SER A 18 -8.79 5.98 20.54
CA SER A 18 -10.03 5.37 20.95
C SER A 18 -10.36 5.71 22.41
N GLU A 19 -11.58 6.14 22.67
CA GLU A 19 -12.05 6.51 24.01
C GLU A 19 -12.31 5.27 24.88
N ASN A 20 -12.76 4.18 24.26
CA ASN A 20 -13.13 2.93 24.90
C ASN A 20 -12.95 1.76 23.94
N LYS A 21 -13.32 0.56 24.41
CA LYS A 21 -13.20 -0.66 23.61
C LYS A 21 -14.14 -0.66 22.41
N GLU A 22 -15.36 -0.21 22.58
CA GLU A 22 -16.40 -0.17 21.54
C GLU A 22 -15.96 0.75 20.39
N HIS A 23 -15.38 1.90 20.70
CA HIS A 23 -14.82 2.81 19.68
C HIS A 23 -13.61 2.17 18.96
N LEU A 24 -12.75 1.45 19.69
CA LEU A 24 -11.64 0.73 19.08
C LEU A 24 -12.12 -0.38 18.15
N ASP A 25 -13.16 -1.12 18.52
CA ASP A 25 -13.78 -2.16 17.69
C ASP A 25 -14.30 -1.57 16.36
N VAL A 26 -14.92 -0.40 16.39
CA VAL A 26 -15.36 0.33 15.20
C VAL A 26 -14.19 0.72 14.31
N ILE A 27 -13.11 1.29 14.87
CA ILE A 27 -11.92 1.64 14.11
C ILE A 27 -11.32 0.42 13.40
N VAL A 28 -11.24 -0.72 14.09
CA VAL A 28 -10.69 -1.97 13.53
C VAL A 28 -11.58 -2.47 12.39
N GLU A 29 -12.88 -2.53 12.60
CA GLU A 29 -13.85 -2.99 11.61
C GLU A 29 -13.80 -2.11 10.35
N GLU A 30 -13.89 -0.78 10.50
CA GLU A 30 -13.86 0.15 9.37
C GLU A 30 -12.52 0.09 8.60
N SER A 31 -11.40 -0.05 9.30
CA SER A 31 -10.09 -0.19 8.67
C SER A 31 -9.99 -1.48 7.86
N LEU A 32 -10.50 -2.59 8.38
CA LEU A 32 -10.53 -3.88 7.66
C LEU A 32 -11.49 -3.84 6.47
N LYS A 33 -12.63 -3.16 6.57
CA LYS A 33 -13.55 -2.93 5.45
C LYS A 33 -12.90 -2.12 4.35
N ARG A 34 -12.28 -0.99 4.69
CA ARG A 34 -11.58 -0.12 3.74
C ARG A 34 -10.40 -0.81 3.06
N ALA A 35 -9.74 -1.74 3.74
CA ALA A 35 -8.69 -2.58 3.15
C ALA A 35 -9.24 -3.79 2.36
N GLY A 36 -10.56 -3.93 2.21
CA GLY A 36 -11.21 -5.02 1.49
C GLY A 36 -10.97 -6.39 2.13
N LEU A 37 -10.69 -6.45 3.45
CA LEU A 37 -10.33 -7.68 4.15
C LEU A 37 -11.42 -8.20 5.09
N TRP A 38 -12.36 -7.36 5.51
CA TRP A 38 -13.35 -7.65 6.54
C TRP A 38 -14.13 -8.95 6.29
N GLN A 39 -14.65 -9.13 5.08
CA GLN A 39 -15.46 -10.30 4.72
C GLN A 39 -14.72 -11.65 4.85
N GLU A 40 -13.39 -11.60 4.80
CA GLU A 40 -12.55 -12.79 4.83
C GLU A 40 -12.08 -13.14 6.25
N VAL A 41 -12.20 -12.20 7.22
CA VAL A 41 -11.59 -12.35 8.55
C VAL A 41 -12.50 -12.01 9.72
N SER A 42 -13.71 -11.50 9.49
CA SER A 42 -14.62 -11.02 10.55
C SER A 42 -14.98 -12.09 11.59
N ASP A 43 -14.99 -13.37 11.21
CA ASP A 43 -15.27 -14.52 12.07
C ASP A 43 -14.05 -15.04 12.84
N ARG A 44 -12.84 -14.50 12.55
CA ARG A 44 -11.56 -15.00 13.10
C ARG A 44 -10.56 -13.91 13.46
N LEU A 45 -11.04 -12.77 13.92
CA LEU A 45 -10.22 -11.60 14.27
C LEU A 45 -9.13 -11.89 15.33
N GLN A 46 -9.34 -12.88 16.19
CA GLN A 46 -8.37 -13.30 17.20
C GLN A 46 -7.31 -14.29 16.67
N SER A 47 -7.46 -14.77 15.44
CA SER A 47 -6.46 -15.64 14.81
C SER A 47 -5.17 -14.85 14.50
N PRO A 48 -3.99 -15.53 14.54
CA PRO A 48 -2.73 -14.89 14.19
C PRO A 48 -2.73 -14.35 12.76
N GLY A 49 -2.30 -13.10 12.57
CA GLY A 49 -2.18 -12.48 11.24
C GLY A 49 -1.20 -13.20 10.31
N THR A 50 -0.25 -13.96 10.86
CA THR A 50 0.70 -14.80 10.10
C THR A 50 0.06 -16.00 9.40
N GLY A 51 -1.16 -16.39 9.79
CA GLY A 51 -1.93 -17.45 9.14
C GLY A 51 -2.69 -17.00 7.88
N LEU A 52 -2.59 -15.75 7.52
CA LEU A 52 -3.22 -15.18 6.31
C LEU A 52 -2.36 -15.44 5.06
N SER A 53 -2.98 -15.49 3.88
CA SER A 53 -2.26 -15.51 2.59
C SER A 53 -1.46 -14.22 2.39
N GLY A 54 -0.47 -14.19 1.48
CA GLY A 54 0.35 -13.02 1.22
C GLY A 54 -0.47 -11.77 0.89
N GLY A 55 -1.46 -11.88 0.00
CA GLY A 55 -2.35 -10.77 -0.34
C GLY A 55 -3.24 -10.31 0.81
N GLN A 56 -3.68 -11.25 1.69
CA GLN A 56 -4.41 -10.90 2.90
C GLN A 56 -3.51 -10.19 3.93
N GLN A 57 -2.26 -10.66 4.09
CA GLN A 57 -1.28 -10.01 4.96
C GLN A 57 -0.97 -8.58 4.50
N GLN A 58 -0.84 -8.38 3.19
CA GLN A 58 -0.63 -7.04 2.63
C GLN A 58 -1.82 -6.11 2.91
N ARG A 59 -3.06 -6.59 2.71
CA ARG A 59 -4.26 -5.82 3.05
C ARG A 59 -4.37 -5.57 4.56
N LEU A 60 -3.94 -6.51 5.41
CA LEU A 60 -3.85 -6.30 6.86
C LEU A 60 -2.84 -5.20 7.21
N CYS A 61 -1.69 -5.14 6.52
CA CYS A 61 -0.71 -4.06 6.70
C CYS A 61 -1.29 -2.71 6.29
N ILE A 62 -2.08 -2.65 5.21
CA ILE A 62 -2.78 -1.44 4.78
C ILE A 62 -3.85 -1.04 5.83
N ALA A 63 -4.69 -1.98 6.30
CA ALA A 63 -5.67 -1.73 7.35
C ALA A 63 -5.02 -1.14 8.61
N ARG A 64 -3.89 -1.70 9.03
CA ARG A 64 -3.10 -1.19 10.16
C ARG A 64 -2.61 0.25 9.93
N ALA A 65 -2.16 0.56 8.71
CA ALA A 65 -1.67 1.89 8.37
C ALA A 65 -2.79 2.94 8.37
N ILE A 66 -3.95 2.63 7.80
CA ILE A 66 -5.07 3.58 7.73
C ILE A 66 -5.85 3.73 9.04
N ALA A 67 -5.70 2.80 9.99
CA ALA A 67 -6.38 2.84 11.29
C ALA A 67 -6.03 4.07 12.15
N VAL A 68 -4.92 4.72 11.87
CA VAL A 68 -4.50 5.97 12.55
C VAL A 68 -4.85 7.22 11.75
N SER A 69 -5.60 7.10 10.65
CA SER A 69 -6.03 8.19 9.77
C SER A 69 -4.87 9.10 9.34
N PRO A 70 -3.81 8.57 8.72
CA PRO A 70 -2.64 9.34 8.34
C PRO A 70 -2.94 10.30 7.19
N GLU A 71 -2.17 11.39 7.05
CA GLU A 71 -2.22 12.24 5.86
C GLU A 71 -1.51 11.61 4.65
N VAL A 72 -0.46 10.83 4.91
CA VAL A 72 0.39 10.20 3.90
C VAL A 72 0.60 8.72 4.24
N ILE A 73 0.43 7.85 3.25
CA ILE A 73 0.73 6.41 3.35
C ILE A 73 2.00 6.14 2.53
N LEU A 74 2.97 5.50 3.17
CA LEU A 74 4.20 5.04 2.51
C LEU A 74 4.11 3.53 2.30
N MET A 75 4.31 3.08 1.06
CA MET A 75 4.30 1.67 0.69
C MET A 75 5.63 1.30 0.03
N ASP A 76 6.29 0.31 0.57
CA ASP A 76 7.54 -0.23 0.01
C ASP A 76 7.26 -1.60 -0.59
N GLU A 77 7.44 -1.71 -1.91
CA GLU A 77 7.23 -2.92 -2.70
C GLU A 77 5.91 -3.66 -2.40
N PRO A 78 4.74 -2.98 -2.46
CA PRO A 78 3.48 -3.54 -1.93
C PRO A 78 2.99 -4.80 -2.64
N CYS A 79 3.53 -5.14 -3.82
CA CYS A 79 3.09 -6.31 -4.59
C CYS A 79 4.23 -7.28 -4.94
N SER A 80 5.45 -7.11 -4.44
CA SER A 80 6.64 -7.86 -4.88
C SER A 80 6.56 -9.38 -4.68
N ALA A 81 5.78 -9.85 -3.71
CA ALA A 81 5.64 -11.28 -3.37
C ALA A 81 4.23 -11.82 -3.64
N LEU A 82 3.45 -11.14 -4.48
CA LEU A 82 2.06 -11.48 -4.74
C LEU A 82 1.87 -12.08 -6.14
N ASP A 83 0.90 -12.98 -6.25
CA ASP A 83 0.41 -13.45 -7.55
C ASP A 83 -0.35 -12.34 -8.30
N PRO A 84 -0.59 -12.49 -9.62
CA PRO A 84 -1.24 -11.44 -10.42
C PRO A 84 -2.63 -11.03 -9.93
N ILE A 85 -3.42 -11.97 -9.37
CA ILE A 85 -4.77 -11.68 -8.88
C ILE A 85 -4.71 -10.85 -7.61
N ALA A 86 -3.83 -11.22 -6.67
CA ALA A 86 -3.60 -10.48 -5.45
C ALA A 86 -3.00 -9.09 -5.76
N THR A 87 -2.08 -9.00 -6.73
CA THR A 87 -1.51 -7.73 -7.20
C THR A 87 -2.61 -6.79 -7.71
N ALA A 88 -3.51 -7.27 -8.58
CA ALA A 88 -4.60 -6.45 -9.11
C ALA A 88 -5.49 -5.91 -7.99
N ARG A 89 -5.84 -6.73 -7.00
CA ARG A 89 -6.63 -6.29 -5.82
C ARG A 89 -5.94 -5.20 -5.01
N ILE A 90 -4.61 -5.28 -4.84
CA ILE A 90 -3.85 -4.23 -4.13
C ILE A 90 -3.80 -2.95 -4.98
N GLU A 91 -3.63 -3.05 -6.29
CA GLU A 91 -3.65 -1.88 -7.20
C GLU A 91 -5.02 -1.17 -7.18
N ASP A 92 -6.12 -1.93 -7.23
CA ASP A 92 -7.47 -1.38 -7.09
C ASP A 92 -7.64 -0.65 -5.75
N LEU A 93 -7.20 -1.29 -4.66
CA LEU A 93 -7.25 -0.70 -3.32
C LEU A 93 -6.41 0.60 -3.24
N ILE A 94 -5.23 0.65 -3.87
CA ILE A 94 -4.41 1.86 -3.94
C ILE A 94 -5.17 2.99 -4.66
N HIS A 95 -5.87 2.69 -5.75
CA HIS A 95 -6.69 3.68 -6.44
C HIS A 95 -7.84 4.21 -5.56
N GLU A 96 -8.56 3.33 -4.86
CA GLU A 96 -9.63 3.73 -3.93
C GLU A 96 -9.10 4.62 -2.80
N LEU A 97 -8.03 4.18 -2.13
CA LEU A 97 -7.41 4.94 -1.04
C LEU A 97 -6.81 6.27 -1.51
N GLY A 98 -6.36 6.36 -2.76
CA GLY A 98 -5.80 7.58 -3.37
C GLY A 98 -6.79 8.74 -3.50
N ASN A 99 -8.09 8.51 -3.22
CA ASN A 99 -9.09 9.59 -3.14
C ASN A 99 -9.05 10.30 -1.78
N ASP A 100 -8.64 9.60 -0.72
CA ASP A 100 -8.64 10.11 0.66
C ASP A 100 -7.24 10.38 1.20
N TYR A 101 -6.22 9.68 0.70
CA TYR A 101 -4.85 9.74 1.20
C TYR A 101 -3.85 10.16 0.12
N SER A 102 -2.80 10.85 0.52
CA SER A 102 -1.59 10.95 -0.29
C SER A 102 -0.79 9.65 -0.17
N ILE A 103 -0.53 8.96 -1.30
CA ILE A 103 0.17 7.67 -1.29
C ILE A 103 1.52 7.82 -2.00
N VAL A 104 2.59 7.40 -1.34
CA VAL A 104 3.93 7.28 -1.91
C VAL A 104 4.30 5.81 -1.97
N ILE A 105 4.67 5.34 -3.16
CA ILE A 105 5.01 3.93 -3.40
C ILE A 105 6.44 3.85 -3.89
N VAL A 106 7.24 2.98 -3.28
CA VAL A 106 8.52 2.54 -3.82
C VAL A 106 8.30 1.19 -4.50
N THR A 107 8.72 1.07 -5.75
CA THR A 107 8.62 -0.19 -6.50
C THR A 107 9.69 -0.26 -7.57
N HIS A 108 10.19 -1.46 -7.84
CA HIS A 108 11.02 -1.74 -9.02
C HIS A 108 10.18 -2.16 -10.24
N SER A 109 8.86 -2.34 -10.08
CA SER A 109 7.96 -2.68 -11.18
C SER A 109 7.52 -1.44 -11.95
N MET A 110 8.10 -1.22 -13.11
CA MET A 110 7.68 -0.15 -14.02
C MET A 110 6.20 -0.27 -14.41
N GLN A 111 5.72 -1.50 -14.59
CA GLN A 111 4.32 -1.75 -14.94
C GLN A 111 3.38 -1.32 -13.82
N GLN A 112 3.71 -1.63 -12.57
CA GLN A 112 2.95 -1.17 -11.41
C GLN A 112 2.97 0.36 -11.32
N ALA A 113 4.16 0.98 -11.37
CA ALA A 113 4.28 2.44 -11.34
C ALA A 113 3.41 3.11 -12.42
N ALA A 114 3.42 2.57 -13.66
CA ALA A 114 2.64 3.09 -14.76
C ALA A 114 1.11 2.98 -14.53
N ARG A 115 0.66 1.91 -13.84
CA ARG A 115 -0.78 1.71 -13.57
C ARG A 115 -1.31 2.53 -12.43
N VAL A 116 -0.58 2.60 -11.30
CA VAL A 116 -1.14 3.13 -10.05
C VAL A 116 -0.76 4.58 -9.74
N SER A 117 0.29 5.14 -10.38
CA SER A 117 0.79 6.46 -9.99
C SER A 117 0.35 7.57 -10.94
N LYS A 118 0.07 8.77 -10.38
CA LYS A 118 -0.15 10.02 -11.13
C LYS A 118 1.17 10.71 -11.50
N ARG A 119 2.18 10.57 -10.62
CA ARG A 119 3.53 11.09 -10.78
C ARG A 119 4.53 9.98 -10.47
N THR A 120 5.64 9.98 -11.21
CA THR A 120 6.73 9.02 -11.03
C THR A 120 8.05 9.78 -10.84
N ALA A 121 8.86 9.30 -9.89
CA ALA A 121 10.22 9.75 -9.68
C ALA A 121 11.17 8.56 -9.94
N TYR A 122 12.14 8.75 -10.83
CA TYR A 122 13.17 7.75 -11.09
C TYR A 122 14.42 8.08 -10.29
N PHE A 123 14.86 7.13 -9.46
CA PHE A 123 16.09 7.20 -8.70
C PHE A 123 17.09 6.19 -9.23
N HIS A 124 18.36 6.59 -9.31
CA HIS A 124 19.47 5.72 -9.65
C HIS A 124 20.65 6.00 -8.71
N LEU A 125 21.17 4.95 -8.06
CA LEU A 125 22.28 5.04 -7.10
C LEU A 125 22.09 6.16 -6.06
N GLY A 126 20.90 6.25 -5.47
CA GLY A 126 20.56 7.24 -4.45
C GLY A 126 20.32 8.67 -4.95
N LYS A 127 20.39 8.91 -6.28
CA LYS A 127 20.17 10.24 -6.88
C LYS A 127 18.82 10.27 -7.59
N LEU A 128 18.07 11.34 -7.39
CA LEU A 128 16.89 11.63 -8.20
C LEU A 128 17.35 12.04 -9.61
N ILE A 129 16.97 11.24 -10.60
CA ILE A 129 17.31 11.47 -12.00
C ILE A 129 16.21 12.29 -12.68
N GLU A 130 14.96 11.88 -12.52
CA GLU A 130 13.85 12.52 -13.17
C GLU A 130 12.57 12.38 -12.32
N VAL A 131 11.70 13.39 -12.35
CA VAL A 131 10.38 13.35 -11.73
C VAL A 131 9.37 14.11 -12.60
N GLY A 132 8.21 13.50 -12.84
CA GLY A 132 7.17 14.11 -13.67
C GLY A 132 5.85 13.38 -13.61
N LYS A 133 4.93 13.73 -14.50
CA LYS A 133 3.71 12.97 -14.69
C LYS A 133 4.06 11.58 -15.21
N THR A 134 3.47 10.56 -14.64
CA THR A 134 3.75 9.16 -14.98
C THR A 134 3.69 8.91 -16.50
N LYS A 135 2.64 9.41 -17.15
CA LYS A 135 2.50 9.27 -18.60
C LYS A 135 3.70 9.90 -19.36
N GLU A 136 4.19 11.05 -18.93
CA GLU A 136 5.32 11.73 -19.59
C GLU A 136 6.61 10.94 -19.36
N ILE A 137 6.89 10.52 -18.13
CA ILE A 137 8.07 9.72 -17.78
C ILE A 137 8.13 8.43 -18.62
N PHE A 138 7.01 7.71 -18.79
CA PHE A 138 7.00 6.44 -19.51
C PHE A 138 6.91 6.56 -21.04
N THR A 139 6.52 7.72 -21.60
CA THR A 139 6.37 7.88 -23.06
C THR A 139 7.38 8.83 -23.67
N ARG A 140 7.86 9.83 -22.92
CA ARG A 140 8.76 10.89 -23.40
C ARG A 140 9.70 11.36 -22.29
N PRO A 141 10.53 10.48 -21.71
CA PRO A 141 11.48 10.87 -20.67
C PRO A 141 12.43 11.94 -21.18
N GLN A 142 12.82 12.86 -20.32
CA GLN A 142 13.74 13.94 -20.64
C GLN A 142 15.20 13.54 -20.42
N HIS A 143 15.45 12.53 -19.57
CA HIS A 143 16.77 12.03 -19.23
C HIS A 143 17.08 10.72 -19.93
N HIS A 144 18.25 10.66 -20.58
CA HIS A 144 18.72 9.44 -21.25
C HIS A 144 18.80 8.22 -20.31
N GLN A 145 19.13 8.42 -19.03
CA GLN A 145 19.16 7.31 -18.06
C GLN A 145 17.75 6.79 -17.78
N THR A 146 16.74 7.64 -17.71
CA THR A 146 15.34 7.25 -17.57
C THR A 146 14.89 6.45 -18.80
N GLU A 147 15.21 6.93 -19.99
CA GLU A 147 14.92 6.24 -21.26
C GLU A 147 15.57 4.85 -21.32
N ALA A 148 16.86 4.77 -20.95
CA ALA A 148 17.60 3.52 -20.93
C ALA A 148 17.02 2.51 -19.92
N TYR A 149 16.59 2.97 -18.74
CA TYR A 149 15.92 2.14 -17.74
C TYR A 149 14.58 1.61 -18.23
N ILE A 150 13.71 2.50 -18.73
CA ILE A 150 12.37 2.12 -19.22
C ILE A 150 12.46 1.17 -20.42
N SER A 151 13.45 1.35 -21.29
CA SER A 151 13.67 0.47 -22.45
C SER A 151 14.38 -0.85 -22.11
N GLY A 152 14.73 -1.09 -20.82
CA GLY A 152 15.39 -2.30 -20.37
C GLY A 152 16.89 -2.40 -20.79
N LYS A 153 17.51 -1.28 -21.16
CA LYS A 153 18.94 -1.25 -21.53
C LYS A 153 19.87 -1.18 -20.31
N ILE A 154 19.36 -0.72 -19.19
CA ILE A 154 20.00 -0.68 -17.87
C ILE A 154 19.01 -1.09 -16.79
N GLY A 155 19.48 -1.80 -15.78
CA GLY A 155 18.66 -2.25 -14.64
C GLY A 155 19.52 -2.95 -13.62
#